data_905fb2469f830f17d979d8401836e585
#
_entry.id   905fb2469f830f17d979d8401836e585
#
_cell.length_a   1.000
_cell.length_b   1.000
_cell.length_c   1.000
_cell.angle_alpha   90.00
_cell.angle_beta   90.00
_cell.angle_gamma   90.00
#
_symmetry.space_group_name_H-M   'P 1'
#
loop_
_entity.id
_entity.type
_entity.pdbx_description
1 polymer ?
#
loop_
_entity_poly.entity_id
_entity_poly.type
_entity_poly.pdbx_seq_one_letter_code
_entity_poly.pdbx_strand_id
1 'polypeptide(L)'
;MIEIHKTIEKIFESNKDKLDAFECKDEFSDTQSFCDHYGFKIEDSCNAILLKSKKPEEFYGLFCVLGSDRLDVNHKAKSLLGAKKVSFASREEAEIITNQIYGGISPLGLPEEIKIYIDENVMLRNKVFIGGGNRISKFFLKPSDLKDLTDAEVAELTQSVST
;
A
#
# COMPACT_ATOMS: atom_id res chain seq x y z
N MET A 1 1.03 -17.46 -17.06
CA MET A 1 -0.05 -16.49 -16.76
C MET A 1 0.06 -16.04 -15.31
N ILE A 2 -0.02 -14.72 -15.07
CA ILE A 2 0.12 -14.17 -13.72
C ILE A 2 -1.19 -14.39 -12.96
N GLU A 3 -1.08 -14.90 -11.73
CA GLU A 3 -2.25 -15.06 -10.87
C GLU A 3 -2.60 -13.73 -10.22
N ILE A 4 -3.78 -13.21 -10.55
CA ILE A 4 -4.31 -11.96 -10.00
C ILE A 4 -5.23 -12.32 -8.83
N HIS A 5 -5.01 -11.69 -7.67
CA HIS A 5 -5.82 -11.94 -6.49
C HIS A 5 -7.28 -11.58 -6.75
N LYS A 6 -8.21 -12.37 -6.21
CA LYS A 6 -9.65 -12.22 -6.45
C LYS A 6 -10.19 -10.82 -6.12
N THR A 7 -9.63 -10.14 -5.12
CA THR A 7 -10.05 -8.78 -4.75
C THR A 7 -9.69 -7.74 -5.81
N ILE A 8 -8.76 -8.06 -6.70
CA ILE A 8 -8.21 -7.12 -7.68
C ILE A 8 -8.61 -7.47 -9.13
N GLU A 9 -9.11 -8.67 -9.35
CA GLU A 9 -9.43 -9.16 -10.71
C GLU A 9 -10.24 -8.17 -11.56
N LYS A 10 -11.34 -7.65 -11.02
CA LYS A 10 -12.20 -6.72 -11.76
C LYS A 10 -11.51 -5.40 -12.07
N ILE A 11 -10.76 -4.89 -11.10
CA ILE A 11 -10.00 -3.65 -11.27
C ILE A 11 -8.95 -3.83 -12.37
N PHE A 12 -8.24 -4.95 -12.33
CA PHE A 12 -7.21 -5.25 -13.33
C PHE A 12 -7.82 -5.39 -14.74
N GLU A 13 -8.90 -6.13 -14.87
CA GLU A 13 -9.57 -6.32 -16.18
C GLU A 13 -10.04 -5.00 -16.79
N SER A 14 -10.52 -4.08 -15.96
CA SER A 14 -11.00 -2.78 -16.41
C SER A 14 -9.89 -1.75 -16.63
N ASN A 15 -8.66 -2.03 -16.19
CA ASN A 15 -7.57 -1.05 -16.19
C ASN A 15 -6.24 -1.65 -16.67
N LYS A 16 -6.28 -2.57 -17.62
CA LYS A 16 -5.05 -3.19 -18.16
C LYS A 16 -4.11 -2.18 -18.81
N ASP A 17 -4.62 -1.07 -19.28
CA ASP A 17 -3.83 0.01 -19.83
C ASP A 17 -3.08 0.81 -18.77
N LYS A 18 -3.48 0.72 -17.51
CA LYS A 18 -2.89 1.47 -16.39
C LYS A 18 -2.07 0.60 -15.45
N LEU A 19 -2.34 -0.69 -15.40
CA LEU A 19 -1.72 -1.62 -14.45
C LEU A 19 -0.86 -2.65 -15.18
N ASP A 20 0.45 -2.60 -14.92
CA ASP A 20 1.38 -3.60 -15.43
C ASP A 20 1.57 -4.66 -14.35
N ALA A 21 1.03 -5.85 -14.56
CA ALA A 21 1.18 -6.95 -13.62
C ALA A 21 2.57 -7.58 -13.76
N PHE A 22 3.19 -7.85 -12.63
CA PHE A 22 4.53 -8.46 -12.57
C PHE A 22 4.46 -9.69 -11.67
N GLU A 23 4.86 -10.85 -12.22
CA GLU A 23 4.93 -12.08 -11.45
C GLU A 23 6.24 -12.16 -10.67
N CYS A 24 6.14 -12.43 -9.36
CA CYS A 24 7.33 -12.64 -8.54
C CYS A 24 7.22 -13.95 -7.78
N LYS A 25 8.38 -14.47 -7.38
CA LYS A 25 8.42 -15.66 -6.53
C LYS A 25 8.09 -15.29 -5.10
N ASP A 26 7.37 -16.17 -4.40
CA ASP A 26 6.98 -15.93 -3.00
C ASP A 26 8.18 -15.55 -2.12
N GLU A 27 9.32 -16.24 -2.32
CA GLU A 27 10.55 -15.98 -1.53
C GLU A 27 11.11 -14.56 -1.72
N PHE A 28 10.73 -13.86 -2.79
CA PHE A 28 11.17 -12.49 -3.09
C PHE A 28 10.04 -11.48 -2.96
N SER A 29 9.01 -11.80 -2.20
CA SER A 29 7.83 -10.94 -2.08
C SER A 29 8.05 -9.68 -1.26
N ASP A 30 8.88 -9.73 -0.20
CA ASP A 30 9.12 -8.53 0.58
C ASP A 30 9.90 -7.49 -0.22
N THR A 31 9.70 -6.22 0.11
CA THR A 31 10.19 -5.10 -0.70
C THR A 31 11.68 -5.16 -0.98
N GLN A 32 12.51 -5.38 0.05
CA GLN A 32 13.97 -5.39 -0.14
C GLN A 32 14.41 -6.56 -1.01
N SER A 33 13.90 -7.75 -0.73
CA SER A 33 14.23 -8.96 -1.52
C SER A 33 13.78 -8.81 -2.97
N PHE A 34 12.61 -8.23 -3.18
CA PHE A 34 12.08 -7.98 -4.52
C PHE A 34 12.98 -7.04 -5.30
N CYS A 35 13.36 -5.92 -4.69
CA CYS A 35 14.25 -4.95 -5.33
C CYS A 35 15.61 -5.55 -5.66
N ASP A 36 16.19 -6.28 -4.70
CA ASP A 36 17.52 -6.88 -4.86
C ASP A 36 17.52 -7.95 -5.95
N HIS A 37 16.50 -8.79 -5.97
CA HIS A 37 16.45 -9.91 -6.92
C HIS A 37 16.09 -9.46 -8.35
N TYR A 38 15.08 -8.59 -8.50
CA TYR A 38 14.56 -8.19 -9.80
C TYR A 38 15.16 -6.89 -10.33
N GLY A 39 16.01 -6.21 -9.56
CA GLY A 39 16.72 -5.02 -10.01
C GLY A 39 15.90 -3.73 -10.00
N PHE A 40 14.94 -3.62 -9.09
CA PHE A 40 14.15 -2.40 -8.93
C PHE A 40 14.66 -1.55 -7.77
N LYS A 41 14.26 -0.28 -7.78
CA LYS A 41 14.68 0.68 -6.75
C LYS A 41 13.68 0.73 -5.62
N ILE A 42 14.18 0.73 -4.38
CA ILE A 42 13.32 0.83 -3.21
C ILE A 42 12.54 2.16 -3.18
N GLU A 43 13.10 3.20 -3.79
CA GLU A 43 12.43 4.51 -3.92
C GLU A 43 11.19 4.46 -4.82
N ASP A 44 11.01 3.40 -5.60
CA ASP A 44 9.83 3.21 -6.44
C ASP A 44 8.82 2.24 -5.84
N SER A 45 9.14 1.65 -4.69
CA SER A 45 8.21 0.79 -3.97
C SER A 45 7.21 1.65 -3.19
N CYS A 46 5.93 1.44 -3.42
CA CYS A 46 4.87 2.09 -2.64
C CYS A 46 4.30 1.05 -1.67
N ASN A 47 4.75 1.11 -0.43
CA ASN A 47 4.36 0.16 0.59
C ASN A 47 3.05 0.56 1.25
N ALA A 48 2.17 -0.41 1.45
CA ALA A 48 0.86 -0.21 2.08
C ALA A 48 0.93 -0.66 3.54
N ILE A 49 0.67 0.28 4.46
CA ILE A 49 0.73 0.04 5.90
C ILE A 49 -0.66 0.22 6.48
N LEU A 50 -1.22 -0.86 7.05
CA LEU A 50 -2.55 -0.83 7.66
C LEU A 50 -2.43 -0.49 9.14
N LEU A 51 -3.07 0.61 9.53
CA LEU A 51 -3.11 1.05 10.92
C LEU A 51 -4.52 0.88 11.48
N LYS A 52 -4.59 0.58 12.75
CA LYS A 52 -5.82 0.46 13.51
C LYS A 52 -5.95 1.62 14.48
N SER A 53 -7.07 2.35 14.40
CA SER A 53 -7.46 3.29 15.43
C SER A 53 -8.07 2.49 16.58
N LYS A 54 -7.55 2.68 17.79
CA LYS A 54 -8.07 2.00 18.99
C LYS A 54 -9.01 2.87 19.80
N LYS A 55 -8.83 4.18 19.71
CA LYS A 55 -9.65 5.15 20.48
C LYS A 55 -9.83 6.42 19.65
N PRO A 56 -10.98 7.07 19.73
CA PRO A 56 -12.17 6.71 20.50
C PRO A 56 -12.91 5.50 19.94
N GLU A 57 -12.73 5.19 18.65
CA GLU A 57 -13.40 4.08 17.99
C GLU A 57 -12.40 3.19 17.26
N GLU A 58 -12.77 1.93 17.03
CA GLU A 58 -11.97 1.02 16.23
C GLU A 58 -12.32 1.17 14.76
N PHE A 59 -11.32 1.51 13.96
CA PHE A 59 -11.42 1.50 12.49
C PHE A 59 -10.02 1.41 11.90
N TYR A 60 -9.94 1.28 10.57
CA TYR A 60 -8.67 1.05 9.90
C TYR A 60 -8.42 2.10 8.83
N GLY A 61 -7.15 2.46 8.67
CA GLY A 61 -6.69 3.28 7.56
C GLY A 61 -5.46 2.67 6.93
N LEU A 62 -5.35 2.78 5.61
CA LEU A 62 -4.19 2.29 4.88
C LEU A 62 -3.34 3.48 4.45
N PHE A 63 -2.04 3.40 4.73
CA PHE A 63 -1.09 4.47 4.42
C PHE A 63 -0.05 3.96 3.44
N CYS A 64 0.05 4.64 2.30
CA CYS A 64 0.98 4.26 1.23
C CYS A 64 2.17 5.21 1.25
N VAL A 65 3.36 4.68 1.51
CA VAL A 65 4.62 5.43 1.56
C VAL A 65 5.68 4.72 0.74
N LEU A 66 6.65 5.47 0.24
CA LEU A 66 7.78 4.87 -0.48
C LEU A 66 8.62 3.99 0.45
N GLY A 67 9.19 2.93 -0.10
CA GLY A 67 10.01 2.00 0.67
C GLY A 67 11.27 2.66 1.28
N SER A 68 11.72 3.77 0.71
CA SER A 68 12.84 4.55 1.24
C SER A 68 12.44 5.54 2.34
N ASP A 69 11.13 5.74 2.56
CA ASP A 69 10.62 6.68 3.55
C ASP A 69 10.06 5.94 4.76
N ARG A 70 9.81 6.69 5.83
CA ARG A 70 9.25 6.14 7.06
C ARG A 70 7.96 6.85 7.43
N LEU A 71 6.89 6.07 7.61
CA LEU A 71 5.59 6.59 8.02
C LEU A 71 5.66 7.18 9.43
N ASP A 72 5.13 8.39 9.58
CA ASP A 72 4.96 9.02 10.89
C ASP A 72 3.63 8.55 11.50
N VAL A 73 3.69 7.44 12.23
CA VAL A 73 2.50 6.79 12.79
C VAL A 73 1.88 7.60 13.91
N ASN A 74 2.70 8.11 14.83
CA ASN A 74 2.22 8.68 16.09
C ASN A 74 1.79 10.13 16.00
N HIS A 75 2.05 10.81 14.90
CA HIS A 75 1.67 12.20 14.69
C HIS A 75 0.81 12.36 13.44
N LYS A 76 1.41 12.22 12.26
CA LYS A 76 0.71 12.50 11.00
C LYS A 76 -0.43 11.51 10.70
N ALA A 77 -0.17 10.22 10.75
CA ALA A 77 -1.20 9.22 10.50
C ALA A 77 -2.28 9.26 11.57
N LYS A 78 -1.88 9.33 12.84
CA LYS A 78 -2.80 9.43 13.97
C LYS A 78 -3.73 10.63 13.84
N SER A 79 -3.18 11.77 13.45
CA SER A 79 -3.95 13.01 13.25
C SER A 79 -4.97 12.86 12.12
N LEU A 80 -4.57 12.29 10.99
CA LEU A 80 -5.46 12.06 9.84
C LEU A 80 -6.61 11.13 10.19
N LEU A 81 -6.37 10.13 11.02
CA LEU A 81 -7.41 9.21 11.50
C LEU A 81 -8.29 9.84 12.58
N GLY A 82 -7.89 10.99 13.13
CA GLY A 82 -8.60 11.59 14.26
C GLY A 82 -8.59 10.67 15.49
N ALA A 83 -7.59 9.84 15.61
CA ALA A 83 -7.49 8.84 16.66
C ALA A 83 -6.73 9.36 17.87
N LYS A 84 -7.08 8.86 19.04
CA LYS A 84 -6.32 9.12 20.28
C LYS A 84 -5.25 8.07 20.51
N LYS A 85 -5.44 6.88 19.94
CA LYS A 85 -4.49 5.79 20.04
C LYS A 85 -4.52 4.97 18.75
N VAL A 86 -3.34 4.72 18.18
CA VAL A 86 -3.19 3.92 16.96
C VAL A 86 -2.14 2.83 17.17
N SER A 87 -2.26 1.77 16.38
CA SER A 87 -1.26 0.72 16.31
C SER A 87 -1.24 0.13 14.91
N PHE A 88 -0.17 -0.59 14.58
CA PHE A 88 -0.17 -1.42 13.39
C PHE A 88 -1.23 -2.51 13.54
N ALA A 89 -1.96 -2.80 12.48
CA ALA A 89 -2.85 -3.94 12.46
C ALA A 89 -2.00 -5.22 12.56
N SER A 90 -2.47 -6.20 13.34
CA SER A 90 -1.80 -7.49 13.39
C SER A 90 -1.95 -8.20 12.04
N ARG A 91 -1.12 -9.23 11.81
CA ARG A 91 -1.23 -10.05 10.60
C ARG A 91 -2.66 -10.57 10.42
N GLU A 92 -3.24 -11.13 11.47
CA GLU A 92 -4.58 -11.71 11.42
C GLU A 92 -5.63 -10.65 11.12
N GLU A 93 -5.57 -9.51 11.81
CA GLU A 93 -6.48 -8.38 11.54
C GLU A 93 -6.37 -7.91 10.11
N ALA A 94 -5.14 -7.75 9.62
CA ALA A 94 -4.90 -7.27 8.26
C ALA A 94 -5.52 -8.20 7.23
N GLU A 95 -5.37 -9.51 7.39
CA GLU A 95 -5.93 -10.49 6.45
C GLU A 95 -7.45 -10.52 6.49
N ILE A 96 -8.04 -10.41 7.68
CA ILE A 96 -9.49 -10.38 7.82
C ILE A 96 -10.09 -9.11 7.22
N ILE A 97 -9.51 -7.96 7.53
CA ILE A 97 -10.05 -6.66 7.11
C ILE A 97 -9.86 -6.41 5.61
N THR A 98 -8.71 -6.79 5.06
CA THR A 98 -8.42 -6.55 3.64
C THR A 98 -8.87 -7.68 2.73
N ASN A 99 -9.05 -8.87 3.27
CA ASN A 99 -9.29 -10.10 2.50
C ASN A 99 -8.15 -10.39 1.53
N GLN A 100 -6.94 -9.95 1.88
CA GLN A 100 -5.72 -10.16 1.10
C GLN A 100 -4.66 -10.81 1.99
N ILE A 101 -3.58 -11.27 1.38
CA ILE A 101 -2.55 -12.02 2.09
C ILE A 101 -1.50 -11.07 2.68
N TYR A 102 -1.21 -11.22 3.96
CA TYR A 102 -0.17 -10.45 4.64
C TYR A 102 1.18 -10.66 3.95
N GLY A 103 1.90 -9.57 3.76
CA GLY A 103 3.13 -9.58 2.97
C GLY A 103 2.91 -9.25 1.50
N GLY A 104 1.64 -9.17 1.07
CA GLY A 104 1.28 -8.81 -0.30
C GLY A 104 0.11 -7.83 -0.35
N ILE A 105 -0.25 -7.22 0.77
CA ILE A 105 -1.41 -6.31 0.82
C ILE A 105 -1.26 -5.16 -0.18
N SER A 106 -2.31 -4.98 -0.96
CA SER A 106 -2.40 -3.96 -2.00
C SER A 106 -3.38 -2.86 -1.59
N PRO A 107 -3.16 -1.62 -1.99
CA PRO A 107 -4.19 -0.58 -1.85
C PRO A 107 -5.36 -0.76 -2.81
N LEU A 108 -5.24 -1.65 -3.79
CA LEU A 108 -6.34 -1.95 -4.72
C LEU A 108 -7.27 -3.01 -4.14
N GLY A 109 -8.57 -2.88 -4.41
CA GLY A 109 -9.54 -3.92 -4.07
C GLY A 109 -9.90 -4.03 -2.60
N LEU A 110 -9.72 -2.97 -1.84
CA LEU A 110 -10.04 -2.96 -0.41
C LEU A 110 -11.51 -2.58 -0.17
N PRO A 111 -12.09 -2.98 0.98
CA PRO A 111 -13.41 -2.50 1.39
C PRO A 111 -13.46 -0.98 1.46
N GLU A 112 -14.59 -0.39 1.12
CA GLU A 112 -14.78 1.07 1.09
C GLU A 112 -14.59 1.73 2.46
N GLU A 113 -14.80 1.01 3.55
CA GLU A 113 -14.64 1.51 4.92
C GLU A 113 -13.19 1.85 5.25
N ILE A 114 -12.24 1.26 4.56
CA ILE A 114 -10.83 1.54 4.78
C ILE A 114 -10.46 2.80 4.01
N LYS A 115 -10.13 3.87 4.74
CA LYS A 115 -9.62 5.08 4.11
C LYS A 115 -8.18 4.87 3.66
N ILE A 116 -7.87 5.36 2.47
CA ILE A 116 -6.53 5.22 1.89
C ILE A 116 -5.88 6.58 1.76
N TYR A 117 -4.65 6.66 2.26
CA TYR A 117 -3.82 7.87 2.18
C TYR A 117 -2.55 7.55 1.41
N ILE A 118 -2.15 8.47 0.55
CA ILE A 118 -0.91 8.34 -0.22
C ILE A 118 0.01 9.49 0.17
N ASP A 119 1.25 9.16 0.54
CA ASP A 119 2.24 10.18 0.85
C ASP A 119 2.55 11.04 -0.38
N GLU A 120 2.74 12.34 -0.16
CA GLU A 120 3.04 13.29 -1.24
C GLU A 120 4.29 12.91 -2.04
N ASN A 121 5.27 12.26 -1.41
CA ASN A 121 6.49 11.83 -2.10
C ASN A 121 6.22 10.74 -3.14
N VAL A 122 5.20 9.92 -2.92
CA VAL A 122 4.78 8.91 -3.90
C VAL A 122 4.37 9.59 -5.20
N MET A 123 3.67 10.72 -5.10
CA MET A 123 3.17 11.45 -6.27
C MET A 123 4.28 12.08 -7.12
N LEU A 124 5.49 12.19 -6.57
CA LEU A 124 6.64 12.75 -7.28
C LEU A 124 7.39 11.72 -8.13
N ARG A 125 7.06 10.44 -7.97
CA ARG A 125 7.72 9.39 -8.76
C ARG A 125 7.07 9.27 -10.13
N ASN A 126 7.84 8.81 -11.11
CA ASN A 126 7.33 8.57 -12.46
C ASN A 126 6.43 7.34 -12.49
N LYS A 127 6.86 6.28 -11.82
CA LYS A 127 6.16 5.01 -11.74
C LYS A 127 6.50 4.35 -10.41
N VAL A 128 5.51 3.72 -9.80
CA VAL A 128 5.72 2.99 -8.54
C VAL A 128 5.19 1.58 -8.69
N PHE A 129 5.59 0.69 -7.77
CA PHE A 129 5.00 -0.63 -7.70
C PHE A 129 4.40 -0.88 -6.33
N ILE A 130 3.31 -1.65 -6.34
CA ILE A 130 2.49 -1.94 -5.16
C ILE A 130 2.31 -3.45 -5.02
N GLY A 131 1.91 -3.89 -3.84
CA GLY A 131 1.54 -5.29 -3.62
C GLY A 131 0.36 -5.70 -4.47
N GLY A 132 0.27 -6.99 -4.79
CA GLY A 132 -0.78 -7.55 -5.63
C GLY A 132 -1.90 -8.26 -4.86
N GLY A 133 -1.94 -8.16 -3.54
CA GLY A 133 -2.94 -8.84 -2.71
C GLY A 133 -2.56 -10.27 -2.36
N ASN A 134 -1.60 -10.83 -3.05
CA ASN A 134 -0.96 -12.11 -2.77
C ASN A 134 0.55 -11.92 -2.75
N ARG A 135 1.31 -12.99 -2.56
CA ARG A 135 2.77 -12.91 -2.45
C ARG A 135 3.51 -13.21 -3.76
N ILE A 136 2.78 -13.38 -4.86
CA ILE A 136 3.35 -13.79 -6.15
C ILE A 136 3.08 -12.79 -7.28
N SER A 137 2.53 -11.62 -6.96
CA SER A 137 2.29 -10.57 -7.96
C SER A 137 2.49 -9.18 -7.38
N LYS A 138 2.87 -8.26 -8.25
CA LYS A 138 2.93 -6.83 -7.96
C LYS A 138 2.41 -6.08 -9.17
N PHE A 139 2.01 -4.84 -8.99
CA PHE A 139 1.56 -3.98 -10.08
C PHE A 139 2.42 -2.74 -10.17
N PHE A 140 2.82 -2.40 -11.37
CA PHE A 140 3.49 -1.13 -11.67
C PHE A 140 2.47 -0.19 -12.27
N LEU A 141 2.45 1.05 -11.80
CA LEU A 141 1.52 2.05 -12.28
C LEU A 141 2.03 3.47 -11.99
N LYS A 142 1.42 4.43 -12.67
CA LYS A 142 1.70 5.85 -12.37
C LYS A 142 1.04 6.23 -11.04
N PRO A 143 1.67 7.11 -10.25
CA PRO A 143 1.05 7.59 -9.01
C PRO A 143 -0.34 8.19 -9.20
N SER A 144 -0.57 8.93 -10.30
CA SER A 144 -1.88 9.50 -10.60
C SER A 144 -2.95 8.43 -10.79
N ASP A 145 -2.59 7.31 -11.42
CA ASP A 145 -3.51 6.19 -11.60
C ASP A 145 -3.76 5.49 -10.26
N LEU A 146 -2.74 5.36 -9.42
CA LEU A 146 -2.91 4.80 -8.08
C LEU A 146 -3.91 5.63 -7.28
N LYS A 147 -3.77 6.95 -7.29
CA LYS A 147 -4.68 7.84 -6.59
C LYS A 147 -6.11 7.68 -7.11
N ASP A 148 -6.30 7.66 -8.42
CA ASP A 148 -7.62 7.56 -9.03
C ASP A 148 -8.28 6.21 -8.76
N LEU A 149 -7.53 5.12 -8.86
CA LEU A 149 -8.07 3.77 -8.66
C LEU A 149 -8.41 3.46 -7.20
N THR A 150 -7.80 4.16 -6.25
CA THR A 150 -8.02 3.94 -4.83
C THR A 150 -8.91 4.99 -4.17
N ASP A 151 -9.21 6.07 -4.87
CA ASP A 151 -9.89 7.24 -4.32
C ASP A 151 -9.19 7.77 -3.06
N ALA A 152 -7.86 7.71 -3.06
CA ALA A 152 -7.04 8.05 -1.91
C ALA A 152 -6.90 9.56 -1.73
N GLU A 153 -6.67 9.95 -0.48
CA GLU A 153 -6.29 11.31 -0.14
C GLU A 153 -4.76 11.41 -0.11
N VAL A 154 -4.21 12.44 -0.76
CA VAL A 154 -2.77 12.69 -0.73
C VAL A 154 -2.47 13.60 0.46
N ALA A 155 -1.47 13.24 1.24
CA ALA A 155 -1.08 13.98 2.43
C ALA A 155 0.40 13.80 2.72
N GLU A 156 0.93 14.61 3.61
CA GLU A 156 2.29 14.44 4.11
C GLU A 156 2.26 13.38 5.22
N LEU A 157 2.88 12.24 4.98
CA LEU A 157 2.79 11.08 5.88
C LEU A 157 4.12 10.70 6.53
N THR A 158 5.25 11.19 6.00
CA THR A 158 6.57 10.70 6.41
C THR A 158 7.16 11.52 7.54
N GLN A 159 8.08 10.90 8.28
CA GLN A 159 8.84 11.57 9.32
C GLN A 159 9.79 12.58 8.68
N SER A 160 9.91 13.73 9.34
CA SER A 160 10.89 14.72 8.92
C SER A 160 12.30 14.15 9.08
N VAL A 161 13.13 14.28 8.04
CA VAL A 161 14.54 13.95 8.15
C VAL A 161 15.19 15.07 8.96
N SER A 162 15.69 14.75 10.16
CA SER A 162 16.45 15.72 10.92
C SER A 162 17.81 15.89 10.25
N THR A 163 18.05 17.09 9.77
CA THR A 163 19.34 17.46 9.21
C THR A 163 20.27 17.95 10.31
#